data_84c95b3ac212449ac9ede0a82a7d8c91
#
_entry.id   84c95b3ac212449ac9ede0a82a7d8c91
#
_cell.length_a   1.000
_cell.length_b   1.000
_cell.length_c   1.000
_cell.angle_alpha   90.00
_cell.angle_beta   90.00
_cell.angle_gamma   90.00
#
_symmetry.space_group_name_H-M   'P 1'
#
loop_
_entity.id
_entity.type
_entity.pdbx_description
1 polymer ?
#
loop_
_entity_poly.entity_id
_entity_poly.type
_entity_poly.pdbx_seq_one_letter_code
_entity_poly.pdbx_strand_id
1 'polypeptide(L)'
;MKKALFITVRKDSSRLPNKTIRRILGHTVLEMVIKRAQQAKNFDHVVVCTTTRSIDDEVAEVARKNGADVFRGDLEDKLVRWRDAARAFSIDYVVTFDGDDLFCEPLLLDMGAEQIMGRGLDFIEAPAGLICGAFTYAFTVKALEKVCEIQR
;
A
#
# COMPACT_ATOMS: atom_id res chain seq x y z
N MET A 1 8.69 14.54 9.24
CA MET A 1 7.79 14.08 8.15
C MET A 1 7.75 12.57 8.16
N LYS A 2 6.56 12.00 8.33
CA LYS A 2 6.37 10.55 8.41
C LYS A 2 6.06 9.94 7.04
N LYS A 3 6.61 8.75 6.79
CA LYS A 3 6.50 8.03 5.54
C LYS A 3 5.90 6.65 5.77
N ALA A 4 5.00 6.22 4.89
CA ALA A 4 4.42 4.89 4.96
C ALA A 4 4.42 4.17 3.61
N LEU A 5 4.55 2.85 3.68
CA LEU A 5 4.19 1.94 2.61
C LEU A 5 2.72 1.54 2.79
N PHE A 6 1.90 1.80 1.77
CA PHE A 6 0.50 1.34 1.76
C PHE A 6 0.35 0.13 0.85
N ILE A 7 -0.06 -0.99 1.42
CA ILE A 7 -0.38 -2.22 0.70
C ILE A 7 -1.90 -2.29 0.56
N THR A 8 -2.40 -2.09 -0.66
CA THR A 8 -3.85 -2.10 -0.93
C THR A 8 -4.34 -3.50 -1.18
N VAL A 9 -5.28 -3.97 -0.37
CA VAL A 9 -5.79 -5.34 -0.43
C VAL A 9 -7.28 -5.41 -0.23
N ARG A 10 -7.96 -6.21 -1.07
CA ARG A 10 -9.30 -6.74 -0.80
C ARG A 10 -9.32 -8.23 -1.13
N LYS A 11 -10.07 -9.00 -0.35
CA LYS A 11 -10.18 -10.46 -0.56
C LYS A 11 -10.99 -10.81 -1.81
N ASP A 12 -11.99 -10.00 -2.15
CA ASP A 12 -12.92 -10.22 -3.27
C ASP A 12 -12.32 -9.78 -4.62
N SER A 13 -11.33 -10.52 -5.11
CA SER A 13 -10.83 -10.32 -6.46
C SER A 13 -11.73 -11.02 -7.48
N SER A 14 -12.26 -10.28 -8.47
CA SER A 14 -13.12 -10.82 -9.52
C SER A 14 -12.39 -11.78 -10.48
N ARG A 15 -11.11 -11.49 -10.77
CA ARG A 15 -10.29 -12.28 -11.70
C ARG A 15 -9.76 -13.57 -11.09
N LEU A 16 -9.31 -13.53 -9.85
CA LEU A 16 -8.81 -14.69 -9.11
C LEU A 16 -9.26 -14.58 -7.64
N PRO A 17 -10.34 -15.29 -7.25
CA PRO A 17 -10.87 -15.22 -5.89
C PRO A 17 -9.81 -15.57 -4.85
N ASN A 18 -9.80 -14.80 -3.77
CA ASN A 18 -8.90 -15.00 -2.62
C ASN A 18 -7.40 -14.95 -2.96
N LYS A 19 -6.98 -14.33 -4.09
CA LYS A 19 -5.59 -14.38 -4.58
C LYS A 19 -4.56 -14.02 -3.49
N THR A 20 -4.84 -13.01 -2.69
CA THR A 20 -3.91 -12.50 -1.67
C THR A 20 -3.76 -13.42 -0.45
N ILE A 21 -4.76 -14.27 -0.21
CA ILE A 21 -4.76 -15.25 0.89
C ILE A 21 -4.37 -16.65 0.42
N ARG A 22 -4.26 -16.88 -0.89
CA ARG A 22 -3.74 -18.16 -1.42
C ARG A 22 -2.32 -18.39 -0.96
N ARG A 23 -1.97 -19.67 -0.76
CA ARG A 23 -0.65 -20.06 -0.25
C ARG A 23 0.27 -20.50 -1.36
N ILE A 24 1.52 -20.06 -1.26
CA ILE A 24 2.65 -20.50 -2.07
C ILE A 24 3.69 -20.99 -1.08
N LEU A 25 4.07 -22.26 -1.18
CA LEU A 25 5.03 -22.91 -0.26
C LEU A 25 4.70 -22.70 1.24
N GLY A 26 3.40 -22.74 1.57
CA GLY A 26 2.94 -22.59 2.96
C GLY A 26 2.67 -21.15 3.42
N HIS A 27 3.13 -20.14 2.71
CA HIS A 27 2.95 -18.72 3.02
C HIS A 27 1.83 -18.10 2.18
N THR A 28 1.02 -17.21 2.75
CA THR A 28 0.05 -16.46 1.93
C THR A 28 0.78 -15.46 1.03
N VAL A 29 0.18 -15.14 -0.12
CA VAL A 29 0.72 -14.11 -1.02
C VAL A 29 0.90 -12.79 -0.27
N LEU A 30 -0.10 -12.37 0.51
CA LEU A 30 -0.01 -11.14 1.32
C LEU A 30 1.13 -11.19 2.35
N GLU A 31 1.34 -12.32 3.03
CA GLU A 31 2.48 -12.48 3.94
C GLU A 31 3.82 -12.26 3.22
N MET A 32 3.99 -12.85 2.03
CA MET A 32 5.21 -12.68 1.23
C MET A 32 5.42 -11.24 0.82
N VAL A 33 4.36 -10.55 0.38
CA VAL A 33 4.39 -9.13 0.01
C VAL A 33 4.76 -8.25 1.20
N ILE A 34 4.15 -8.46 2.37
CA ILE A 34 4.46 -7.71 3.60
C ILE A 34 5.94 -7.90 3.97
N LYS A 35 6.42 -9.13 4.03
CA LYS A 35 7.81 -9.42 4.40
C LYS A 35 8.81 -8.81 3.42
N ARG A 36 8.46 -8.75 2.14
CA ARG A 36 9.28 -8.11 1.14
C ARG A 36 9.28 -6.59 1.31
N ALA A 37 8.13 -5.98 1.49
CA ALA A 37 7.97 -4.54 1.74
C ALA A 37 8.73 -4.06 2.98
N GLN A 38 8.76 -4.86 4.05
CA GLN A 38 9.49 -4.57 5.29
C GLN A 38 11.01 -4.54 5.13
N GLN A 39 11.55 -4.95 3.98
CA GLN A 39 12.99 -4.80 3.67
C GLN A 39 13.35 -3.38 3.24
N ALA A 40 12.38 -2.55 2.84
CA ALA A 40 12.59 -1.13 2.59
C ALA A 40 12.93 -0.41 3.92
N LYS A 41 13.83 0.59 3.86
CA LYS A 41 14.46 1.17 5.04
C LYS A 41 13.96 2.56 5.40
N ASN A 42 13.30 3.22 4.45
CA ASN A 42 12.95 4.64 4.55
C ASN A 42 11.52 4.91 5.06
N PHE A 43 10.87 3.94 5.71
CA PHE A 43 9.48 4.06 6.12
C PHE A 43 9.27 3.88 7.61
N ASP A 44 8.40 4.71 8.18
CA ASP A 44 8.01 4.65 9.59
C ASP A 44 6.91 3.59 9.81
N HIS A 45 6.09 3.32 8.77
CA HIS A 45 4.97 2.39 8.82
C HIS A 45 4.87 1.54 7.55
N VAL A 46 4.48 0.29 7.71
CA VAL A 46 3.95 -0.58 6.65
C VAL A 46 2.49 -0.84 6.98
N VAL A 47 1.57 -0.26 6.22
CA VAL A 47 0.13 -0.30 6.50
C VAL A 47 -0.61 -1.10 5.44
N VAL A 48 -1.29 -2.14 5.83
CA VAL A 48 -2.26 -2.83 4.96
C VAL A 48 -3.58 -2.07 4.99
N CYS A 49 -3.92 -1.48 3.84
CA CYS A 49 -5.16 -0.73 3.65
C CYS A 49 -6.24 -1.63 3.05
N THR A 50 -7.21 -2.04 3.87
CA THR A 50 -8.31 -2.93 3.47
C THR A 50 -9.67 -2.34 3.83
N THR A 51 -10.75 -3.08 3.62
CA THR A 51 -12.10 -2.57 3.84
C THR A 51 -12.67 -2.99 5.20
N THR A 52 -13.79 -2.38 5.59
CA THR A 52 -14.50 -2.71 6.83
C THR A 52 -15.36 -3.97 6.72
N ARG A 53 -15.46 -4.60 5.54
CA ARG A 53 -16.27 -5.80 5.32
C ARG A 53 -15.68 -7.00 6.07
N SER A 54 -16.56 -7.84 6.64
CA SER A 54 -16.15 -9.06 7.36
C SER A 54 -15.34 -10.05 6.49
N ILE A 55 -15.57 -10.07 5.17
CA ILE A 55 -14.77 -10.90 4.26
C ILE A 55 -13.27 -10.54 4.28
N ASP A 56 -12.92 -9.29 4.64
CA ASP A 56 -11.55 -8.81 4.73
C ASP A 56 -10.93 -8.97 6.15
N ASP A 57 -11.63 -9.62 7.10
CA ASP A 57 -11.11 -9.88 8.45
C ASP A 57 -9.84 -10.72 8.40
N GLU A 58 -9.81 -11.74 7.55
CA GLU A 58 -8.64 -12.60 7.36
C GLU A 58 -7.43 -11.81 6.80
N VAL A 59 -7.67 -10.85 5.90
CA VAL A 59 -6.62 -9.95 5.39
C VAL A 59 -6.00 -9.15 6.54
N ALA A 60 -6.85 -8.58 7.39
CA ALA A 60 -6.41 -7.81 8.55
C ALA A 60 -5.65 -8.68 9.57
N GLU A 61 -6.09 -9.92 9.76
CA GLU A 61 -5.42 -10.87 10.66
C GLU A 61 -4.04 -11.26 10.15
N VAL A 62 -3.91 -11.62 8.86
CA VAL A 62 -2.63 -11.94 8.22
C VAL A 62 -1.66 -10.76 8.33
N ALA A 63 -2.16 -9.53 8.09
CA ALA A 63 -1.33 -8.32 8.19
C ALA A 63 -0.75 -8.14 9.60
N ARG A 64 -1.59 -8.19 10.63
CA ARG A 64 -1.16 -8.05 12.03
C ARG A 64 -0.18 -9.13 12.46
N LYS A 65 -0.43 -10.39 12.10
CA LYS A 65 0.46 -11.52 12.39
C LYS A 65 1.85 -11.36 11.78
N ASN A 66 1.96 -10.61 10.69
CA ASN A 66 3.22 -10.35 10.01
C ASN A 66 3.81 -8.97 10.32
N GLY A 67 3.35 -8.31 11.38
CA GLY A 67 3.93 -7.07 11.88
C GLY A 67 3.63 -5.84 11.05
N ALA A 68 2.60 -5.87 10.19
CA ALA A 68 2.12 -4.70 9.50
C ALA A 68 0.98 -4.02 10.29
N ASP A 69 0.94 -2.70 10.22
CA ASP A 69 -0.21 -1.93 10.65
C ASP A 69 -1.42 -2.21 9.75
N VAL A 70 -2.62 -2.00 10.27
CA VAL A 70 -3.85 -2.24 9.50
C VAL A 70 -4.75 -1.02 9.58
N PHE A 71 -5.17 -0.53 8.43
CA PHE A 71 -6.26 0.42 8.31
C PHE A 71 -7.43 -0.21 7.56
N ARG A 72 -8.63 -0.05 8.11
CA ARG A 72 -9.88 -0.52 7.49
C ARG A 72 -10.77 0.68 7.21
N GLY A 73 -11.07 0.91 5.94
CA GLY A 73 -11.80 2.10 5.52
C GLY A 73 -12.76 1.85 4.38
N ASP A 74 -13.03 2.90 3.63
CA ASP A 74 -14.03 2.92 2.55
C ASP A 74 -13.92 1.72 1.61
N LEU A 75 -15.06 1.14 1.25
CA LEU A 75 -15.14 -0.04 0.39
C LEU A 75 -14.89 0.32 -1.08
N GLU A 76 -15.54 1.35 -1.56
CA GLU A 76 -15.61 1.68 -2.98
C GLU A 76 -14.49 2.66 -3.38
N ASP A 77 -14.22 3.66 -2.55
CA ASP A 77 -13.25 4.69 -2.83
C ASP A 77 -11.88 4.37 -2.21
N LYS A 78 -10.96 3.93 -3.08
CA LYS A 78 -9.57 3.64 -2.70
C LYS A 78 -8.83 4.90 -2.24
N LEU A 79 -9.06 6.05 -2.85
CA LEU A 79 -8.38 7.30 -2.52
C LEU A 79 -8.84 7.83 -1.17
N VAL A 80 -10.12 7.78 -0.89
CA VAL A 80 -10.69 8.10 0.44
C VAL A 80 -10.10 7.18 1.50
N ARG A 81 -10.01 5.88 1.23
CA ARG A 81 -9.39 4.92 2.16
C ARG A 81 -7.93 5.25 2.44
N TRP A 82 -7.14 5.60 1.42
CA TRP A 82 -5.74 6.01 1.61
C TRP A 82 -5.61 7.31 2.39
N ARG A 83 -6.44 8.32 2.08
CA ARG A 83 -6.47 9.58 2.81
C ARG A 83 -6.73 9.37 4.30
N ASP A 84 -7.74 8.56 4.61
CA ASP A 84 -8.15 8.31 5.99
C ASP A 84 -7.11 7.45 6.73
N ALA A 85 -6.44 6.51 6.05
CA ALA A 85 -5.29 5.80 6.57
C ALA A 85 -4.13 6.77 6.89
N ALA A 86 -3.79 7.65 5.95
CA ALA A 86 -2.73 8.63 6.16
C ALA A 86 -2.99 9.55 7.36
N ARG A 87 -4.23 9.98 7.53
CA ARG A 87 -4.66 10.78 8.71
C ARG A 87 -4.53 9.99 10.02
N ALA A 88 -4.98 8.73 10.02
CA ALA A 88 -4.94 7.87 11.21
C ALA A 88 -3.52 7.64 11.74
N PHE A 89 -2.54 7.54 10.85
CA PHE A 89 -1.13 7.33 11.20
C PHE A 89 -0.28 8.62 11.15
N SER A 90 -0.89 9.77 10.84
CA SER A 90 -0.21 11.07 10.70
C SER A 90 0.92 11.03 9.67
N ILE A 91 0.64 10.48 8.49
CA ILE A 91 1.59 10.29 7.39
C ILE A 91 1.61 11.52 6.48
N ASP A 92 2.79 11.90 6.02
CA ASP A 92 3.01 13.00 5.08
C ASP A 92 3.25 12.49 3.63
N TYR A 93 3.92 11.34 3.49
CA TYR A 93 4.30 10.74 2.21
C TYR A 93 3.95 9.27 2.17
N VAL A 94 3.42 8.83 1.04
CA VAL A 94 3.01 7.44 0.81
C VAL A 94 3.68 6.90 -0.44
N VAL A 95 4.23 5.69 -0.33
CA VAL A 95 4.50 4.82 -1.47
C VAL A 95 3.50 3.67 -1.40
N THR A 96 2.83 3.36 -2.51
CA THR A 96 1.77 2.34 -2.52
C THR A 96 1.97 1.30 -3.60
N PHE A 97 1.50 0.10 -3.34
CA PHE A 97 1.42 -1.02 -4.28
C PHE A 97 0.30 -1.98 -3.87
N ASP A 98 -0.01 -2.95 -4.72
CA ASP A 98 -1.10 -3.88 -4.47
C ASP A 98 -0.62 -5.12 -3.68
N GLY A 99 -1.52 -5.71 -2.92
CA GLY A 99 -1.21 -6.85 -2.02
C GLY A 99 -0.93 -8.18 -2.72
N ASP A 100 -0.86 -8.19 -4.05
CA ASP A 100 -0.41 -9.29 -4.89
C ASP A 100 0.85 -8.96 -5.70
N ASP A 101 1.47 -7.82 -5.46
CA ASP A 101 2.73 -7.41 -6.08
C ASP A 101 3.93 -8.14 -5.44
N LEU A 102 4.05 -9.44 -5.75
CA LEU A 102 5.12 -10.30 -5.23
C LEU A 102 6.53 -9.83 -5.61
N PHE A 103 6.64 -9.01 -6.63
CA PHE A 103 7.91 -8.45 -7.13
C PHE A 103 8.15 -7.01 -6.70
N CYS A 104 7.39 -6.48 -5.71
CA CYS A 104 7.67 -5.16 -5.18
C CYS A 104 9.16 -5.09 -4.76
N GLU A 105 9.86 -4.05 -5.22
CA GLU A 105 11.31 -3.96 -5.05
C GLU A 105 11.64 -2.95 -3.95
N PRO A 106 12.13 -3.40 -2.79
CA PRO A 106 12.40 -2.52 -1.64
C PRO A 106 13.27 -1.31 -1.97
N LEU A 107 14.28 -1.50 -2.84
CA LEU A 107 15.13 -0.39 -3.27
C LEU A 107 14.34 0.67 -4.05
N LEU A 108 13.43 0.25 -4.94
CA LEU A 108 12.59 1.21 -5.69
C LEU A 108 11.58 1.91 -4.79
N LEU A 109 11.08 1.24 -3.74
CA LEU A 109 10.21 1.85 -2.74
C LEU A 109 10.97 2.96 -1.99
N ASP A 110 12.20 2.68 -1.54
CA ASP A 110 13.08 3.67 -0.89
C ASP A 110 13.41 4.85 -1.81
N MET A 111 13.77 4.57 -3.07
CA MET A 111 14.04 5.60 -4.07
C MET A 111 12.82 6.49 -4.35
N GLY A 112 11.62 5.91 -4.40
CA GLY A 112 10.36 6.67 -4.56
C GLY A 112 10.15 7.65 -3.41
N ALA A 113 10.37 7.21 -2.17
CA ALA A 113 10.28 8.07 -1.00
C ALA A 113 11.34 9.20 -1.02
N GLU A 114 12.57 8.89 -1.39
CA GLU A 114 13.65 9.88 -1.49
C GLU A 114 13.40 10.92 -2.58
N GLN A 115 12.95 10.48 -3.76
CA GLN A 115 12.71 11.39 -4.87
C GLN A 115 11.54 12.34 -4.62
N ILE A 116 10.44 11.85 -4.04
CA ILE A 116 9.29 12.72 -3.78
C ILE A 116 9.63 13.82 -2.78
N MET A 117 10.41 13.49 -1.75
CA MET A 117 10.86 14.47 -0.76
C MET A 117 11.94 15.39 -1.30
N GLY A 118 12.99 14.82 -1.91
CA GLY A 118 14.18 15.58 -2.34
C GLY A 118 13.91 16.53 -3.50
N ARG A 119 12.91 16.24 -4.33
CA ARG A 119 12.54 17.06 -5.50
C ARG A 119 11.29 17.92 -5.27
N GLY A 120 10.64 17.80 -4.13
CA GLY A 120 9.39 18.51 -3.84
C GLY A 120 8.26 18.16 -4.80
N LEU A 121 8.19 16.88 -5.21
CA LEU A 121 7.16 16.42 -6.14
C LEU A 121 5.91 16.02 -5.37
N ASP A 122 4.75 16.20 -5.98
CA ASP A 122 3.45 15.78 -5.43
C ASP A 122 3.10 14.33 -5.76
N PHE A 123 3.63 13.81 -6.89
CA PHE A 123 3.31 12.46 -7.40
C PHE A 123 4.45 11.91 -8.24
N ILE A 124 4.69 10.61 -8.11
CA ILE A 124 5.61 9.81 -8.94
C ILE A 124 4.90 8.53 -9.33
N GLU A 125 5.00 8.14 -10.58
CA GLU A 125 4.54 6.84 -11.07
C GLU A 125 5.70 6.00 -11.61
N ALA A 126 5.46 4.70 -11.77
CA ALA A 126 6.42 3.80 -12.37
C ALA A 126 6.74 4.23 -13.82
N PRO A 127 8.02 4.31 -14.20
CA PRO A 127 8.38 4.62 -15.57
C PRO A 127 7.97 3.50 -16.53
N ALA A 128 7.75 3.86 -17.80
CA ALA A 128 7.49 2.87 -18.84
C ALA A 128 8.63 1.84 -18.91
N GLY A 129 8.27 0.55 -19.00
CA GLY A 129 9.24 -0.55 -19.09
C GLY A 129 9.67 -1.13 -17.72
N LEU A 130 9.23 -0.58 -16.61
CA LEU A 130 9.43 -1.23 -15.31
C LEU A 130 8.53 -2.48 -15.21
N ILE A 131 9.05 -3.52 -14.56
CA ILE A 131 8.26 -4.73 -14.27
C ILE A 131 7.04 -4.36 -13.44
N CYS A 132 5.85 -4.81 -13.88
CA CYS A 132 4.60 -4.58 -13.17
C CYS A 132 4.69 -5.11 -11.74
N GLY A 133 4.28 -4.28 -10.77
CA GLY A 133 4.32 -4.62 -9.36
C GLY A 133 5.66 -4.38 -8.66
N ALA A 134 6.73 -3.99 -9.38
CA ALA A 134 7.99 -3.64 -8.73
C ALA A 134 7.92 -2.31 -7.98
N PHE A 135 7.20 -1.34 -8.54
CA PHE A 135 6.84 -0.05 -7.96
C PHE A 135 5.54 0.42 -8.60
N THR A 136 4.69 1.12 -7.88
CA THR A 136 3.44 1.64 -8.44
C THR A 136 3.41 3.16 -8.38
N TYR A 137 3.16 3.74 -7.21
CA TYR A 137 3.05 5.19 -7.02
C TYR A 137 3.73 5.65 -5.75
N ALA A 138 4.24 6.90 -5.77
CA ALA A 138 4.54 7.67 -4.57
C ALA A 138 3.82 9.01 -4.65
N PHE A 139 3.28 9.51 -3.52
CA PHE A 139 2.56 10.78 -3.49
C PHE A 139 2.63 11.46 -2.11
N THR A 140 2.43 12.78 -2.11
CA THR A 140 2.22 13.54 -0.88
C THR A 140 0.77 13.37 -0.41
N VAL A 141 0.56 13.29 0.89
CA VAL A 141 -0.82 13.25 1.45
C VAL A 141 -1.57 14.53 1.12
N LYS A 142 -0.89 15.66 1.05
CA LYS A 142 -1.46 16.95 0.60
C LYS A 142 -2.06 16.85 -0.81
N ALA A 143 -1.36 16.23 -1.76
CA ALA A 143 -1.87 16.01 -3.11
C ALA A 143 -3.08 15.06 -3.11
N LEU A 144 -3.01 13.97 -2.34
CA LEU A 144 -4.12 13.02 -2.18
C LEU A 144 -5.37 13.69 -1.62
N GLU A 145 -5.24 14.53 -0.59
CA GLU A 145 -6.35 15.29 -0.01
C GLU A 145 -7.03 16.17 -1.05
N LYS A 146 -6.23 16.92 -1.83
CA LYS A 146 -6.73 17.76 -2.90
C LYS A 146 -7.48 16.96 -3.99
N VAL A 147 -6.98 15.81 -4.37
CA VAL A 147 -7.68 14.92 -5.33
C VAL A 147 -9.00 14.45 -4.76
N CYS A 148 -9.06 14.03 -3.50
CA CYS A 148 -10.30 13.62 -2.85
C CYS A 148 -11.34 14.75 -2.73
N GLU A 149 -10.93 16.02 -2.70
CA GLU A 149 -11.84 17.18 -2.69
C GLU A 149 -12.44 17.43 -4.08
N ILE A 150 -11.66 17.22 -5.15
CA ILE A 150 -12.10 17.46 -6.53
C ILE A 150 -13.09 16.37 -7.01
N GLN A 151 -12.97 15.14 -6.51
CA GLN A 151 -13.84 14.01 -6.88
C GLN A 151 -15.27 14.11 -6.32
N ARG A 152 -15.54 15.05 -5.42
CA ARG A 152 -16.87 15.29 -4.84
C ARG A 152 -17.65 16.29 -5.68
#